data_c74131aba2756eb154d7e287b52fb9d8
#
_entry.id   c74131aba2756eb154d7e287b52fb9d8
#
_cell.length_a   1.000
_cell.length_b   1.000
_cell.length_c   1.000
_cell.angle_alpha   90.00
_cell.angle_beta   90.00
_cell.angle_gamma   90.00
#
_symmetry.space_group_name_H-M   'P 1'
#
loop_
_entity.id
_entity.type
_entity.pdbx_description
1 polymer ?
#
loop_
_entity_poly.entity_id
_entity_poly.type
_entity_poly.pdbx_seq_one_letter_code
_entity_poly.pdbx_strand_id
1 'polypeptide(L)'
;MKAVVRRVAYCIVLLVCIMYVSIGLFIYMPGISKGNVKQKTDSVEPVRPLFDHLDVLKKLRVDYVLEKAKEAGTAEIGSKPYWRWSPVGQVVDSQFRDSNTVLSVMPSVVENGGSVTLEWKNIPDPSPRTRSSDWIALFCPSSSPSNRYIDYWSVSDLATDYPSSSGSVNLILYNVRTDCEFRYFTNDTYVELLAVSNKVTFVDSTEAPLHGHLALTGDASQMRVQWTTGVQYTPTVDYGLCGSELDNTSKGTSRTYKNSDMCGPPANLSAHFIEPGYLHDVLLTGLKPNTRYCYRYGSPGFKYSSEQNFTSAIEPGSDIPFKFVMYGDMDTTLPPGSITTAALVKKEIEENGVTMLIHIGDLSYAIGLAYRWEMWMSLIEPYSVLAPYMIGIGNHEQEHIVGGEKDPSHAPGNGFHPSWGNYGHDSGGECGVPVYNRFHMPENGNQPWWYSFEYGLVHFTVLSTEHNFTQGSPQHTWLRNELSSVDRSRTPWLIVSCHRAMYSSEQYFVDNQVGEHIRHALEPIFHEYRVDLVVVGHYHTYERTCKVYREQCVEDGTIHVLVGGAGFILDSAPVLPFRWSKHFELEFGYGRVTVANKTALLWEFVRNRDRKVTDSVWLYH
;
A
#
# COMPACT_ATOMS: atom_id res chain seq x y z
N MET A 1 38.72 15.84 29.09
CA MET A 1 37.72 15.92 30.18
C MET A 1 36.29 15.64 29.69
N LYS A 2 35.78 16.26 28.62
CA LYS A 2 34.39 16.00 28.15
C LYS A 2 34.10 14.56 27.67
N ALA A 3 35.07 13.83 27.14
CA ALA A 3 34.90 12.43 26.69
C ALA A 3 34.87 11.43 27.85
N VAL A 4 35.55 11.70 28.95
CA VAL A 4 35.56 10.84 30.14
C VAL A 4 34.26 11.00 30.92
N VAL A 5 33.71 12.21 31.00
CA VAL A 5 32.44 12.49 31.68
C VAL A 5 31.26 11.80 30.96
N ARG A 6 31.27 11.74 29.59
CA ARG A 6 30.24 11.04 28.83
C ARG A 6 30.29 9.51 29.02
N ARG A 7 31.50 8.91 29.14
CA ARG A 7 31.63 7.47 29.39
C ARG A 7 31.19 7.07 30.79
N VAL A 8 31.46 7.91 31.79
CA VAL A 8 31.02 7.67 33.17
C VAL A 8 29.49 7.80 33.29
N ALA A 9 28.88 8.78 32.62
CA ALA A 9 27.41 8.92 32.57
C ALA A 9 26.74 7.72 31.92
N TYR A 10 27.31 7.16 30.84
CA TYR A 10 26.77 5.97 30.18
C TYR A 10 26.86 4.70 31.05
N CYS A 11 27.95 4.51 31.80
CA CYS A 11 28.09 3.41 32.74
C CYS A 11 27.13 3.51 33.93
N ILE A 12 26.84 4.72 34.41
CA ILE A 12 25.87 4.91 35.50
C ILE A 12 24.43 4.62 35.04
N VAL A 13 24.04 5.03 33.84
CA VAL A 13 22.72 4.73 33.28
C VAL A 13 22.57 3.22 33.08
N LEU A 14 23.59 2.52 32.57
CA LEU A 14 23.58 1.08 32.37
C LEU A 14 23.45 0.33 33.71
N LEU A 15 24.17 0.77 34.75
CA LEU A 15 24.07 0.18 36.09
C LEU A 15 22.71 0.39 36.75
N VAL A 16 22.09 1.55 36.55
CA VAL A 16 20.74 1.85 37.04
C VAL A 16 19.70 1.00 36.33
N CYS A 17 19.80 0.81 35.01
CA CYS A 17 18.92 -0.09 34.27
C CYS A 17 19.05 -1.57 34.68
N ILE A 18 20.28 -2.04 34.94
CA ILE A 18 20.53 -3.41 35.43
C ILE A 18 19.95 -3.58 36.84
N MET A 19 20.06 -2.59 37.72
CA MET A 19 19.46 -2.64 39.06
C MET A 19 17.92 -2.65 39.02
N TYR A 20 17.29 -1.91 38.12
CA TYR A 20 15.82 -1.93 37.98
C TYR A 20 15.29 -3.25 37.44
N VAL A 21 15.99 -3.90 36.52
CA VAL A 21 15.65 -5.23 36.03
C VAL A 21 15.82 -6.30 37.11
N SER A 22 16.87 -6.17 37.97
CA SER A 22 17.13 -7.12 39.09
C SER A 22 16.12 -6.94 40.23
N ILE A 23 15.61 -5.74 40.50
CA ILE A 23 14.62 -5.49 41.56
C ILE A 23 13.21 -5.89 41.10
N GLY A 24 12.88 -5.75 39.79
CA GLY A 24 11.60 -6.21 39.21
C GLY A 24 11.42 -7.72 39.26
N LEU A 25 12.51 -8.51 39.26
CA LEU A 25 12.48 -9.97 39.34
C LEU A 25 12.29 -10.53 40.76
N PHE A 26 12.48 -9.73 41.82
CA PHE A 26 12.37 -10.19 43.22
C PHE A 26 11.02 -9.90 43.90
N ILE A 27 10.10 -9.18 43.26
CA ILE A 27 8.82 -8.75 43.88
C ILE A 27 7.63 -9.64 43.51
N TYR A 28 7.79 -10.63 42.62
CA TYR A 28 6.66 -11.44 42.16
C TYR A 28 6.93 -12.97 42.27
N MET A 29 6.94 -13.50 43.50
CA MET A 29 6.66 -14.94 43.77
C MET A 29 5.96 -15.11 45.11
N PRO A 30 4.62 -15.31 45.15
CA PRO A 30 3.98 -16.01 46.27
C PRO A 30 3.82 -17.49 45.91
N GLY A 31 4.11 -18.32 46.90
CA GLY A 31 4.28 -19.77 46.85
C GLY A 31 3.12 -20.57 46.24
N ILE A 32 3.48 -21.64 45.59
CA ILE A 32 2.58 -22.69 45.11
C ILE A 32 2.83 -23.99 45.89
N SER A 33 1.78 -24.46 46.57
CA SER A 33 1.71 -25.75 47.22
C SER A 33 1.48 -26.87 46.20
N LYS A 34 2.09 -28.02 46.45
CA LYS A 34 2.03 -29.23 45.61
C LYS A 34 0.62 -29.84 45.61
N GLY A 35 0.02 -29.98 44.43
CA GLY A 35 -1.13 -30.83 44.19
C GLY A 35 -0.97 -31.59 42.87
N ASN A 36 -1.00 -32.93 42.95
CA ASN A 36 -0.90 -33.85 41.82
C ASN A 36 -2.12 -33.76 40.90
N VAL A 37 -1.91 -33.46 39.61
CA VAL A 37 -2.90 -33.71 38.55
C VAL A 37 -2.21 -34.45 37.40
N LYS A 38 -2.76 -35.62 37.07
CA LYS A 38 -2.36 -36.43 35.91
C LYS A 38 -2.60 -35.69 34.61
N GLN A 39 -1.54 -35.47 33.83
CA GLN A 39 -1.63 -34.97 32.47
C GLN A 39 -2.12 -36.06 31.51
N LYS A 40 -3.20 -35.78 30.80
CA LYS A 40 -3.52 -36.40 29.51
C LYS A 40 -2.74 -35.68 28.44
N THR A 41 -1.87 -36.38 27.75
CA THR A 41 -1.12 -35.89 26.60
C THR A 41 -2.01 -35.98 25.37
N ASP A 42 -2.62 -34.88 24.96
CA ASP A 42 -3.06 -34.70 23.59
C ASP A 42 -1.94 -33.98 22.83
N SER A 43 -1.53 -34.58 21.71
CA SER A 43 -0.43 -34.16 20.86
C SER A 43 -0.74 -32.77 20.25
N VAL A 44 -0.05 -31.77 20.78
CA VAL A 44 0.04 -30.46 20.10
C VAL A 44 1.08 -30.65 18.99
N GLU A 45 0.64 -30.55 17.73
CA GLU A 45 1.58 -30.43 16.61
C GLU A 45 2.48 -29.20 16.85
N PRO A 46 3.80 -29.34 16.63
CA PRO A 46 4.70 -28.21 16.80
C PRO A 46 4.36 -27.11 15.79
N VAL A 47 4.18 -25.91 16.31
CA VAL A 47 4.12 -24.68 15.50
C VAL A 47 5.36 -24.67 14.61
N ARG A 48 5.19 -24.82 13.29
CA ARG A 48 6.30 -24.75 12.34
C ARG A 48 6.97 -23.38 12.48
N PRO A 49 8.30 -23.33 12.55
CA PRO A 49 9.00 -22.05 12.69
C PRO A 49 8.74 -21.15 11.50
N LEU A 50 8.71 -19.84 11.75
CA LEU A 50 8.59 -18.74 10.79
C LEU A 50 9.56 -18.85 9.57
N PHE A 51 10.52 -19.76 9.62
CA PHE A 51 11.59 -19.97 8.64
C PHE A 51 11.16 -20.61 7.32
N ASP A 52 10.05 -21.36 7.27
CA ASP A 52 9.57 -21.96 6.02
C ASP A 52 9.00 -20.92 5.02
N HIS A 53 8.58 -19.75 5.51
CA HIS A 53 8.19 -18.62 4.65
C HIS A 53 9.38 -17.81 4.15
N LEU A 54 10.51 -17.85 4.86
CA LEU A 54 11.74 -17.17 4.43
C LEU A 54 12.32 -17.71 3.12
N ASP A 55 12.13 -18.99 2.81
CA ASP A 55 12.61 -19.59 1.56
C ASP A 55 11.78 -19.16 0.33
N VAL A 56 10.51 -18.84 0.52
CA VAL A 56 9.68 -18.21 -0.53
C VAL A 56 10.08 -16.74 -0.69
N LEU A 57 10.36 -16.05 0.40
CA LEU A 57 10.82 -14.67 0.41
C LEU A 57 12.22 -14.52 -0.22
N LYS A 58 13.13 -15.49 -0.04
CA LYS A 58 14.44 -15.55 -0.71
C LYS A 58 14.34 -15.58 -2.24
N LYS A 59 13.35 -16.30 -2.77
CA LYS A 59 13.07 -16.33 -4.21
C LYS A 59 12.48 -15.03 -4.75
N LEU A 60 11.92 -14.15 -3.88
CA LEU A 60 11.17 -12.96 -4.25
C LEU A 60 11.88 -11.63 -3.89
N ARG A 61 13.18 -11.65 -3.56
CA ARG A 61 13.95 -10.43 -3.24
C ARG A 61 13.64 -9.78 -1.86
N VAL A 62 12.74 -10.33 -1.06
CA VAL A 62 12.38 -9.77 0.24
C VAL A 62 13.48 -9.95 1.28
N ASP A 63 14.31 -11.00 1.18
CA ASP A 63 15.46 -11.21 2.08
C ASP A 63 16.45 -10.05 2.05
N TYR A 64 16.66 -9.44 0.89
CA TYR A 64 17.55 -8.29 0.77
C TYR A 64 17.06 -7.11 1.60
N VAL A 65 15.75 -6.84 1.57
CA VAL A 65 15.14 -5.77 2.37
C VAL A 65 15.19 -6.11 3.87
N LEU A 66 14.89 -7.37 4.23
CA LEU A 66 14.90 -7.84 5.62
C LEU A 66 16.32 -7.97 6.21
N GLU A 67 17.30 -8.44 5.42
CA GLU A 67 18.69 -8.57 5.88
C GLU A 67 19.31 -7.19 6.07
N LYS A 68 18.96 -6.24 5.22
CA LYS A 68 19.39 -4.86 5.35
C LYS A 68 18.68 -4.11 6.47
N ALA A 69 17.43 -4.40 6.74
CA ALA A 69 16.75 -3.92 7.94
C ALA A 69 17.39 -4.47 9.22
N LYS A 70 17.87 -5.72 9.22
CA LYS A 70 18.63 -6.32 10.32
C LYS A 70 20.04 -5.74 10.48
N GLU A 71 20.78 -5.49 9.38
CA GLU A 71 22.10 -4.84 9.39
C GLU A 71 22.03 -3.38 9.89
N ALA A 72 20.92 -2.69 9.68
CA ALA A 72 20.69 -1.33 10.17
C ALA A 72 20.51 -1.25 11.70
N GLY A 73 20.52 -2.40 12.41
CA GLY A 73 20.46 -2.47 13.87
C GLY A 73 19.14 -2.00 14.44
N THR A 74 18.34 -2.96 14.81
CA THR A 74 17.28 -2.91 15.83
C THR A 74 16.60 -1.58 16.04
N ALA A 75 15.34 -1.56 15.86
CA ALA A 75 14.36 -0.55 16.16
C ALA A 75 13.97 0.32 14.97
N GLU A 76 12.70 0.46 14.83
CA GLU A 76 12.01 1.42 13.99
C GLU A 76 12.14 1.17 12.48
N ILE A 77 11.43 0.15 12.01
CA ILE A 77 11.06 0.00 10.60
C ILE A 77 10.14 1.18 10.16
N GLY A 78 9.75 2.06 11.07
CA GLY A 78 8.95 3.26 10.82
C GLY A 78 9.71 4.57 10.63
N SER A 79 11.05 4.62 10.81
CA SER A 79 11.75 5.92 10.86
C SER A 79 12.97 6.08 9.98
N LYS A 80 13.32 5.09 9.14
CA LYS A 80 14.46 5.22 8.23
C LYS A 80 14.04 5.05 6.78
N PRO A 81 14.25 6.07 5.94
CA PRO A 81 13.82 6.03 4.55
C PRO A 81 14.56 4.92 3.78
N TYR A 82 13.81 4.04 3.12
CA TYR A 82 14.28 2.98 2.23
C TYR A 82 15.21 3.47 1.10
N TRP A 83 15.27 4.77 0.83
CA TRP A 83 16.14 5.39 -0.18
C TRP A 83 17.64 5.38 0.14
N ARG A 84 18.07 5.00 1.35
CA ARG A 84 19.50 4.82 1.66
C ARG A 84 20.10 3.59 0.98
N TRP A 85 19.32 2.84 0.23
CA TRP A 85 19.70 1.58 -0.37
C TRP A 85 19.94 1.67 -1.88
N SER A 86 20.74 2.64 -2.31
CA SER A 86 21.55 2.44 -3.52
C SER A 86 22.80 1.68 -3.09
N PRO A 87 23.02 0.43 -3.47
CA PRO A 87 24.25 -0.29 -3.15
C PRO A 87 25.46 0.35 -3.81
N VAL A 88 25.20 1.28 -4.71
CA VAL A 88 26.20 1.98 -5.48
C VAL A 88 26.07 3.45 -5.14
N GLY A 89 26.91 3.93 -4.22
CA GLY A 89 27.14 5.36 -4.08
C GLY A 89 27.46 5.92 -5.46
N GLN A 90 26.62 6.84 -5.93
CA GLN A 90 26.72 7.59 -7.18
C GLN A 90 27.55 6.88 -8.28
N VAL A 91 26.89 6.21 -9.23
CA VAL A 91 27.52 5.81 -10.49
C VAL A 91 27.90 7.09 -11.23
N VAL A 92 29.05 7.64 -10.91
CA VAL A 92 29.66 8.73 -11.65
C VAL A 92 30.46 8.06 -12.75
N ASP A 93 29.99 8.15 -13.99
CA ASP A 93 30.64 7.61 -15.20
C ASP A 93 31.17 6.17 -15.09
N SER A 94 30.27 5.19 -15.36
CA SER A 94 30.73 3.82 -15.58
C SER A 94 31.58 3.75 -16.86
N GLN A 95 32.84 3.33 -16.74
CA GLN A 95 33.64 3.04 -17.90
C GLN A 95 33.18 1.71 -18.51
N PHE A 96 32.98 1.69 -19.83
CA PHE A 96 32.73 0.43 -20.55
C PHE A 96 34.00 -0.39 -20.58
N ARG A 97 33.94 -1.60 -20.03
CA ARG A 97 35.00 -2.58 -20.14
C ARG A 97 34.73 -3.49 -21.34
N ASP A 98 35.63 -3.49 -22.33
CA ASP A 98 35.53 -4.46 -23.40
C ASP A 98 35.68 -5.87 -22.82
N SER A 99 34.58 -6.59 -22.79
CA SER A 99 34.49 -7.96 -22.26
C SER A 99 33.71 -8.82 -23.25
N ASN A 100 33.98 -10.12 -23.25
CA ASN A 100 33.19 -11.08 -24.02
C ASN A 100 31.82 -11.37 -23.37
N THR A 101 31.43 -10.59 -22.39
CA THR A 101 30.14 -10.74 -21.67
C THR A 101 28.97 -10.44 -22.61
N VAL A 102 28.03 -11.36 -22.67
CA VAL A 102 26.79 -11.22 -23.44
C VAL A 102 25.63 -11.14 -22.47
N LEU A 103 24.79 -10.13 -22.65
CA LEU A 103 23.53 -9.97 -21.96
C LEU A 103 22.39 -9.96 -22.99
N SER A 104 21.37 -10.76 -22.81
CA SER A 104 20.25 -10.84 -23.75
C SER A 104 18.93 -11.00 -23.02
N VAL A 105 17.85 -10.48 -23.62
CA VAL A 105 16.50 -10.55 -23.08
C VAL A 105 15.51 -11.03 -24.14
N MET A 106 14.64 -11.96 -23.78
CA MET A 106 13.61 -12.52 -24.66
C MET A 106 12.28 -12.71 -23.93
N PRO A 107 11.13 -12.42 -24.56
CA PRO A 107 10.99 -11.77 -25.88
C PRO A 107 11.42 -10.30 -25.85
N SER A 108 11.70 -9.72 -27.03
CA SER A 108 12.03 -8.30 -27.18
C SER A 108 10.81 -7.39 -27.29
N VAL A 109 9.61 -7.96 -27.41
CA VAL A 109 8.31 -7.26 -27.34
C VAL A 109 7.45 -7.97 -26.30
N VAL A 110 6.92 -7.24 -25.34
CA VAL A 110 6.17 -7.79 -24.19
C VAL A 110 4.93 -6.96 -23.90
N GLU A 111 3.90 -7.59 -23.35
CA GLU A 111 2.74 -6.89 -22.82
C GLU A 111 3.03 -6.28 -21.43
N ASN A 112 2.19 -5.34 -20.98
CA ASN A 112 2.26 -4.82 -19.61
C ASN A 112 2.09 -5.97 -18.60
N GLY A 113 3.02 -6.09 -17.64
CA GLY A 113 3.02 -7.19 -16.69
C GLY A 113 3.48 -8.54 -17.27
N GLY A 114 4.01 -8.53 -18.49
CA GLY A 114 4.51 -9.73 -19.16
C GLY A 114 5.89 -10.16 -18.66
N SER A 115 6.20 -11.46 -18.83
CA SER A 115 7.47 -12.05 -18.41
C SER A 115 8.51 -12.00 -19.52
N VAL A 116 9.74 -11.65 -19.14
CA VAL A 116 10.93 -11.77 -19.99
C VAL A 116 11.95 -12.67 -19.32
N THR A 117 12.70 -13.41 -20.14
CA THR A 117 13.88 -14.16 -19.70
C THR A 117 15.13 -13.32 -19.98
N LEU A 118 15.86 -12.97 -18.94
CA LEU A 118 17.15 -12.29 -19.01
C LEU A 118 18.26 -13.33 -18.87
N GLU A 119 19.19 -13.40 -19.84
CA GLU A 119 20.32 -14.32 -19.84
C GLU A 119 21.65 -13.55 -19.88
N TRP A 120 22.63 -14.03 -19.12
CA TRP A 120 24.03 -13.55 -19.20
C TRP A 120 25.00 -14.69 -19.36
N LYS A 121 26.08 -14.46 -20.14
CA LYS A 121 27.12 -15.45 -20.48
C LYS A 121 28.49 -14.80 -20.54
N ASN A 122 29.51 -15.62 -20.32
CA ASN A 122 30.92 -15.24 -20.46
C ASN A 122 31.32 -14.09 -19.51
N ILE A 123 30.78 -14.07 -18.31
CA ILE A 123 31.26 -13.13 -17.29
C ILE A 123 32.73 -13.43 -17.00
N PRO A 124 33.62 -12.44 -17.07
CA PRO A 124 35.04 -12.64 -16.76
C PRO A 124 35.22 -13.28 -15.39
N ASP A 125 36.09 -14.28 -15.28
CA ASP A 125 36.34 -14.97 -14.02
C ASP A 125 36.93 -13.97 -13.01
N PRO A 126 36.20 -13.61 -11.97
CA PRO A 126 36.64 -12.62 -11.02
C PRO A 126 37.52 -13.26 -9.96
N SER A 127 38.37 -12.47 -9.36
CA SER A 127 39.00 -12.91 -8.12
C SER A 127 37.90 -13.26 -7.10
N PRO A 128 38.12 -14.24 -6.20
CA PRO A 128 37.07 -14.75 -5.30
C PRO A 128 36.39 -13.71 -4.37
N ARG A 129 36.82 -12.46 -4.43
CA ARG A 129 36.35 -11.37 -3.57
C ARG A 129 35.31 -10.44 -4.19
N THR A 130 34.98 -10.56 -5.47
CA THR A 130 34.29 -9.50 -6.23
C THR A 130 32.87 -9.84 -6.68
N ARG A 131 32.41 -11.07 -6.62
CA ARG A 131 31.12 -11.48 -7.20
C ARG A 131 29.87 -11.06 -6.42
N SER A 132 29.95 -10.85 -5.13
CA SER A 132 28.82 -10.31 -4.35
C SER A 132 28.46 -8.86 -4.70
N SER A 133 29.25 -8.22 -5.56
CA SER A 133 29.11 -6.85 -6.00
C SER A 133 28.57 -6.68 -7.43
N ASP A 134 28.36 -7.77 -8.17
CA ASP A 134 27.82 -7.73 -9.53
C ASP A 134 26.31 -7.53 -9.49
N TRP A 135 25.81 -6.69 -10.39
CA TRP A 135 24.40 -6.35 -10.45
C TRP A 135 23.93 -6.06 -11.88
N ILE A 136 22.66 -6.29 -12.12
CA ILE A 136 22.00 -5.96 -13.38
C ILE A 136 20.92 -4.93 -13.09
N ALA A 137 20.83 -3.89 -13.92
CA ALA A 137 19.84 -2.86 -13.78
C ALA A 137 19.00 -2.67 -15.04
N LEU A 138 17.76 -2.23 -14.84
CA LEU A 138 16.78 -1.91 -15.86
C LEU A 138 16.77 -0.41 -16.13
N PHE A 139 16.92 -0.04 -17.40
CA PHE A 139 16.93 1.34 -17.88
C PHE A 139 15.75 1.58 -18.82
N CYS A 140 14.89 2.50 -18.49
CA CYS A 140 13.77 2.97 -19.31
C CYS A 140 13.70 4.52 -19.23
N PRO A 141 13.85 5.25 -20.33
CA PRO A 141 14.19 4.76 -21.67
C PRO A 141 15.58 4.12 -21.74
N SER A 142 15.80 3.27 -22.75
CA SER A 142 17.10 2.61 -22.98
C SER A 142 18.26 3.60 -23.16
N SER A 143 17.98 4.82 -23.56
CA SER A 143 18.96 5.92 -23.68
C SER A 143 19.35 6.57 -22.35
N SER A 144 18.78 6.13 -21.21
CA SER A 144 19.07 6.72 -19.90
C SER A 144 20.56 6.57 -19.56
N PRO A 145 21.19 7.60 -18.94
CA PRO A 145 22.55 7.48 -18.44
C PRO A 145 22.65 6.45 -17.32
N SER A 146 23.86 5.90 -17.08
CA SER A 146 24.06 4.77 -16.16
C SER A 146 23.68 5.03 -14.70
N ASN A 147 23.46 6.27 -14.28
CA ASN A 147 22.97 6.64 -12.98
C ASN A 147 21.44 6.80 -12.89
N ARG A 148 20.69 6.45 -13.97
CA ARG A 148 19.22 6.56 -14.03
C ARG A 148 18.56 5.23 -14.35
N TYR A 149 18.88 4.19 -13.56
CA TYR A 149 18.14 2.93 -13.61
C TYR A 149 16.83 3.04 -12.81
N ILE A 150 15.80 2.33 -13.26
CA ILE A 150 14.50 2.32 -12.60
C ILE A 150 14.31 1.14 -11.65
N ASP A 151 15.09 0.07 -11.87
CA ASP A 151 15.14 -1.10 -10.99
C ASP A 151 16.50 -1.82 -11.15
N TYR A 152 16.88 -2.67 -10.19
CA TYR A 152 18.13 -3.41 -10.24
C TYR A 152 18.07 -4.70 -9.41
N TRP A 153 18.98 -5.63 -9.69
CA TRP A 153 19.11 -6.92 -9.02
C TRP A 153 20.57 -7.26 -8.80
N SER A 154 20.91 -7.77 -7.63
CA SER A 154 22.20 -8.42 -7.39
C SER A 154 22.26 -9.74 -8.16
N VAL A 155 23.34 -10.01 -8.84
CA VAL A 155 23.50 -11.28 -9.60
C VAL A 155 23.56 -12.47 -8.66
N SER A 156 24.09 -12.30 -7.44
CA SER A 156 24.08 -13.35 -6.41
C SER A 156 22.68 -13.78 -6.00
N ASP A 157 21.70 -12.88 -6.06
CA ASP A 157 20.31 -13.16 -5.70
C ASP A 157 19.52 -13.79 -6.86
N LEU A 158 19.99 -13.57 -8.09
CA LEU A 158 19.35 -14.08 -9.31
C LEU A 158 19.82 -15.49 -9.69
N ALA A 159 21.08 -15.84 -9.40
CA ALA A 159 21.71 -17.08 -9.85
C ALA A 159 21.51 -18.20 -8.82
N THR A 160 20.87 -19.31 -9.25
CA THR A 160 20.72 -20.52 -8.41
C THR A 160 22.03 -21.23 -8.13
N ASP A 161 23.01 -21.11 -9.05
CA ASP A 161 24.31 -21.79 -9.01
C ASP A 161 25.48 -20.79 -8.88
N TYR A 162 25.29 -19.79 -8.04
CA TYR A 162 26.32 -18.79 -7.79
C TYR A 162 27.52 -19.38 -7.02
N PRO A 163 28.80 -19.10 -7.37
CA PRO A 163 29.29 -18.23 -8.44
C PRO A 163 29.34 -18.94 -9.80
N SER A 164 28.67 -18.36 -10.82
CA SER A 164 28.65 -18.88 -12.18
C SER A 164 28.99 -17.80 -13.20
N SER A 165 29.72 -18.15 -14.28
CA SER A 165 30.01 -17.23 -15.39
C SER A 165 28.81 -17.03 -16.32
N SER A 166 27.68 -17.68 -16.07
CA SER A 166 26.44 -17.55 -16.84
C SER A 166 25.24 -17.79 -15.94
N GLY A 167 24.10 -17.25 -16.33
CA GLY A 167 22.85 -17.47 -15.64
C GLY A 167 21.65 -16.97 -16.43
N SER A 168 20.46 -17.24 -15.90
CA SER A 168 19.19 -16.86 -16.50
C SER A 168 18.15 -16.60 -15.40
N VAL A 169 17.29 -15.61 -15.61
CA VAL A 169 16.20 -15.28 -14.70
C VAL A 169 14.97 -14.81 -15.47
N ASN A 170 13.79 -15.15 -14.96
CA ASN A 170 12.53 -14.59 -15.46
C ASN A 170 12.15 -13.37 -14.63
N LEU A 171 11.89 -12.26 -15.30
CA LEU A 171 11.49 -10.99 -14.70
C LEU A 171 10.15 -10.55 -15.30
N ILE A 172 9.33 -9.91 -14.49
CA ILE A 172 8.08 -9.26 -14.95
C ILE A 172 8.40 -7.80 -15.24
N LEU A 173 7.98 -7.30 -16.41
CA LEU A 173 8.18 -5.92 -16.80
C LEU A 173 6.85 -5.17 -16.93
N TYR A 174 6.84 -3.93 -16.48
CA TYR A 174 5.69 -3.05 -16.56
C TYR A 174 5.90 -1.94 -17.58
N ASN A 175 4.88 -1.65 -18.36
CA ASN A 175 4.93 -0.66 -19.44
C ASN A 175 5.05 0.76 -18.86
N VAL A 176 6.23 1.32 -18.93
CA VAL A 176 6.53 2.71 -18.56
C VAL A 176 6.47 3.67 -19.76
N ARG A 177 5.80 3.27 -20.83
CA ARG A 177 5.52 4.06 -22.04
C ARG A 177 6.75 4.44 -22.85
N THR A 178 7.81 3.66 -22.71
CA THR A 178 9.08 3.81 -23.46
C THR A 178 9.76 2.46 -23.64
N ASP A 179 10.83 2.41 -24.45
CA ASP A 179 11.68 1.23 -24.57
C ASP A 179 12.58 1.05 -23.34
N CYS A 180 13.00 -0.17 -23.09
CA CYS A 180 13.88 -0.51 -21.98
C CYS A 180 15.09 -1.35 -22.45
N GLU A 181 16.14 -1.39 -21.65
CA GLU A 181 17.26 -2.32 -21.78
C GLU A 181 17.80 -2.69 -20.41
N PHE A 182 18.51 -3.80 -20.33
CA PHE A 182 19.25 -4.22 -19.15
C PHE A 182 20.74 -3.94 -19.33
N ARG A 183 21.40 -3.55 -18.24
CA ARG A 183 22.85 -3.36 -18.20
C ARG A 183 23.44 -4.14 -17.05
N TYR A 184 24.52 -4.87 -17.33
CA TYR A 184 25.26 -5.65 -16.34
C TYR A 184 26.47 -4.85 -15.88
N PHE A 185 26.61 -4.70 -14.58
CA PHE A 185 27.70 -3.98 -13.93
C PHE A 185 28.49 -4.89 -13.00
N THR A 186 29.79 -4.66 -12.93
CA THR A 186 30.63 -5.17 -11.85
C THR A 186 31.09 -4.00 -10.98
N ASN A 187 31.31 -4.27 -9.70
CA ASN A 187 31.79 -3.28 -8.75
C ASN A 187 32.99 -3.85 -7.99
N ASP A 188 34.15 -3.86 -8.62
CA ASP A 188 35.40 -4.28 -7.99
C ASP A 188 36.11 -3.09 -7.33
N THR A 189 36.92 -2.37 -8.08
CA THR A 189 37.58 -1.12 -7.61
C THR A 189 36.77 0.12 -8.04
N TYR A 190 36.08 0.00 -9.16
CA TYR A 190 35.19 0.98 -9.77
C TYR A 190 33.99 0.25 -10.35
N VAL A 191 32.89 0.99 -10.54
CA VAL A 191 31.72 0.46 -11.25
C VAL A 191 32.02 0.42 -12.73
N GLU A 192 32.07 -0.77 -13.30
CA GLU A 192 32.33 -1.02 -14.73
C GLU A 192 31.05 -1.60 -15.38
N LEU A 193 30.69 -1.08 -16.55
CA LEU A 193 29.66 -1.65 -17.42
C LEU A 193 30.26 -2.77 -18.26
N LEU A 194 29.78 -4.00 -18.06
CA LEU A 194 30.29 -5.18 -18.79
C LEU A 194 29.48 -5.50 -20.04
N ALA A 195 28.17 -5.35 -20.00
CA ALA A 195 27.29 -5.69 -21.12
C ALA A 195 25.98 -4.89 -21.09
N VAL A 196 25.41 -4.70 -22.29
CA VAL A 196 24.08 -4.13 -22.50
C VAL A 196 23.26 -5.14 -23.29
N SER A 197 22.00 -5.34 -22.90
CA SER A 197 21.09 -6.24 -23.61
C SER A 197 20.57 -5.62 -24.91
N ASN A 198 19.89 -6.44 -25.71
CA ASN A 198 18.99 -5.92 -26.72
C ASN A 198 17.84 -5.14 -26.02
N LYS A 199 17.22 -4.22 -26.77
CA LYS A 199 16.06 -3.46 -26.31
C LYS A 199 14.82 -4.33 -26.13
N VAL A 200 14.02 -3.97 -25.14
CA VAL A 200 12.66 -4.47 -24.93
C VAL A 200 11.68 -3.34 -25.17
N THR A 201 10.64 -3.61 -25.92
CA THR A 201 9.52 -2.69 -26.16
C THR A 201 8.22 -3.32 -25.67
N PHE A 202 7.22 -2.48 -25.44
CA PHE A 202 5.91 -2.93 -25.01
C PHE A 202 4.92 -2.88 -26.17
N VAL A 203 3.96 -3.82 -26.18
CA VAL A 203 2.84 -3.79 -27.11
C VAL A 203 2.06 -2.50 -26.89
N ASP A 204 1.77 -1.77 -27.98
CA ASP A 204 1.08 -0.48 -27.98
C ASP A 204 1.71 0.60 -27.08
N SER A 205 2.92 0.36 -26.56
CA SER A 205 3.77 1.19 -25.71
C SER A 205 3.15 2.49 -25.17
N THR A 206 3.15 3.58 -25.95
CA THR A 206 2.65 4.90 -25.54
C THR A 206 1.14 5.05 -25.64
N GLU A 207 0.46 4.29 -26.50
CA GLU A 207 -0.99 4.41 -26.73
C GLU A 207 -1.82 3.45 -25.86
N ALA A 208 -1.18 2.46 -25.26
CA ALA A 208 -1.87 1.50 -24.40
C ALA A 208 -2.62 2.22 -23.26
N PRO A 209 -3.94 2.06 -23.13
CA PRO A 209 -4.68 2.56 -21.97
C PRO A 209 -4.40 1.63 -20.79
N LEU A 210 -3.61 2.10 -19.81
CA LEU A 210 -3.13 1.36 -18.67
C LEU A 210 -3.72 1.91 -17.37
N HIS A 211 -3.67 1.11 -16.30
CA HIS A 211 -4.02 1.55 -14.95
C HIS A 211 -5.48 1.98 -14.80
N GLY A 212 -6.36 1.31 -15.54
CA GLY A 212 -7.79 1.56 -15.48
C GLY A 212 -8.35 1.34 -14.07
N HIS A 213 -9.14 2.29 -13.57
CA HIS A 213 -9.85 2.17 -12.30
C HIS A 213 -11.10 3.03 -12.25
N LEU A 214 -12.04 2.63 -11.42
CA LEU A 214 -13.31 3.29 -11.20
C LEU A 214 -13.33 4.01 -9.86
N ALA A 215 -14.10 5.08 -9.75
CA ALA A 215 -14.38 5.74 -8.47
C ALA A 215 -15.82 6.22 -8.39
N LEU A 216 -16.43 6.15 -7.20
CA LEU A 216 -17.70 6.77 -6.88
C LEU A 216 -17.52 8.29 -6.76
N THR A 217 -18.61 9.03 -7.01
CA THR A 217 -18.64 10.50 -6.86
C THR A 217 -19.48 10.95 -5.64
N GLY A 218 -20.21 10.01 -5.01
CA GLY A 218 -21.25 10.31 -4.04
C GLY A 218 -22.66 10.42 -4.65
N ASP A 219 -22.78 10.50 -5.98
CA ASP A 219 -24.04 10.45 -6.73
C ASP A 219 -24.22 9.07 -7.37
N ALA A 220 -25.27 8.33 -7.01
CA ALA A 220 -25.52 6.99 -7.48
C ALA A 220 -25.76 6.89 -9.01
N SER A 221 -26.09 8.00 -9.66
CA SER A 221 -26.24 8.10 -11.11
C SER A 221 -24.93 8.37 -11.87
N GLN A 222 -23.79 8.37 -11.16
CA GLN A 222 -22.48 8.71 -11.71
C GLN A 222 -21.43 7.64 -11.43
N MET A 223 -20.41 7.60 -12.31
CA MET A 223 -19.19 6.79 -12.11
C MET A 223 -18.01 7.49 -12.79
N ARG A 224 -16.86 7.60 -12.13
CA ARG A 224 -15.61 8.02 -12.75
C ARG A 224 -14.89 6.83 -13.34
N VAL A 225 -14.31 7.03 -14.52
CA VAL A 225 -13.39 6.10 -15.18
C VAL A 225 -12.07 6.81 -15.37
N GLN A 226 -11.01 6.27 -14.80
CA GLN A 226 -9.68 6.87 -14.80
C GLN A 226 -8.67 5.87 -15.36
N TRP A 227 -7.67 6.36 -16.12
CA TRP A 227 -6.61 5.54 -16.70
C TRP A 227 -5.41 6.40 -17.12
N THR A 228 -4.35 5.76 -17.61
CA THR A 228 -3.10 6.43 -18.02
C THR A 228 -2.70 6.03 -19.43
N THR A 229 -2.13 7.00 -20.20
CA THR A 229 -1.44 6.71 -21.47
C THR A 229 -0.18 7.56 -21.62
N GLY A 230 0.69 7.20 -22.56
CA GLY A 230 1.87 8.01 -22.92
C GLY A 230 1.57 9.16 -23.89
N VAL A 231 0.37 9.23 -24.45
CA VAL A 231 -0.03 10.24 -25.44
C VAL A 231 -1.21 11.07 -24.94
N GLN A 232 -1.18 12.36 -25.27
CA GLN A 232 -2.28 13.26 -24.95
C GLN A 232 -3.37 13.19 -26.03
N TYR A 233 -4.60 12.96 -25.59
CA TYR A 233 -5.79 13.03 -26.44
C TYR A 233 -7.01 13.49 -25.63
N THR A 234 -8.15 13.67 -26.26
CA THR A 234 -9.41 13.85 -25.54
C THR A 234 -9.89 12.51 -25.03
N PRO A 235 -9.84 12.25 -23.69
CA PRO A 235 -10.22 10.97 -23.14
C PRO A 235 -11.72 10.73 -23.35
N THR A 236 -12.04 9.52 -23.75
CA THR A 236 -13.39 9.12 -24.14
C THR A 236 -13.71 7.74 -23.52
N VAL A 237 -14.92 7.62 -23.00
CA VAL A 237 -15.48 6.34 -22.56
C VAL A 237 -16.77 6.08 -23.34
N ASP A 238 -16.81 4.94 -24.05
CA ASP A 238 -18.04 4.42 -24.64
C ASP A 238 -18.65 3.44 -23.64
N TYR A 239 -19.96 3.54 -23.39
CA TYR A 239 -20.65 2.70 -22.41
C TYR A 239 -22.12 2.47 -22.75
N GLY A 240 -22.67 1.39 -22.23
CA GLY A 240 -24.06 0.99 -22.41
C GLY A 240 -24.49 -0.09 -21.43
N LEU A 241 -25.74 -0.49 -21.46
CA LEU A 241 -26.19 -1.65 -20.68
C LEU A 241 -25.50 -2.92 -21.19
N CYS A 242 -24.99 -3.77 -20.28
CA CYS A 242 -24.37 -5.02 -20.71
C CYS A 242 -25.37 -5.90 -21.51
N GLY A 243 -24.89 -6.42 -22.62
CA GLY A 243 -25.72 -7.16 -23.59
C GLY A 243 -26.39 -6.30 -24.67
N SER A 244 -26.16 -4.98 -24.63
CA SER A 244 -26.54 -4.03 -25.68
C SER A 244 -25.29 -3.37 -26.29
N GLU A 245 -25.46 -2.56 -27.32
CA GLU A 245 -24.36 -1.74 -27.86
C GLU A 245 -23.92 -0.67 -26.85
N LEU A 246 -22.66 -0.23 -26.96
CA LEU A 246 -22.12 0.89 -26.20
C LEU A 246 -22.56 2.21 -26.87
N ASP A 247 -23.80 2.58 -26.68
CA ASP A 247 -24.48 3.68 -27.40
C ASP A 247 -24.31 5.06 -26.75
N ASN A 248 -23.70 5.10 -25.56
CA ASN A 248 -23.37 6.35 -24.89
C ASN A 248 -21.87 6.62 -24.96
N THR A 249 -21.51 7.89 -25.04
CA THR A 249 -20.12 8.35 -25.06
C THR A 249 -19.96 9.55 -24.13
N SER A 250 -19.01 9.45 -23.19
CA SER A 250 -18.61 10.57 -22.34
C SER A 250 -17.17 10.95 -22.62
N LYS A 251 -16.87 12.26 -22.49
CA LYS A 251 -15.53 12.84 -22.63
C LYS A 251 -15.09 13.47 -21.32
N GLY A 252 -13.79 13.53 -21.10
CA GLY A 252 -13.24 14.07 -19.87
C GLY A 252 -12.00 14.91 -20.09
N THR A 253 -11.14 14.96 -19.07
CA THR A 253 -9.93 15.75 -19.01
C THR A 253 -8.70 14.89 -18.79
N SER A 254 -7.53 15.48 -19.03
CA SER A 254 -6.25 14.83 -18.78
C SER A 254 -5.36 15.75 -17.98
N ARG A 255 -4.59 15.19 -17.06
CA ARG A 255 -3.57 15.88 -16.27
C ARG A 255 -2.28 15.08 -16.25
N THR A 256 -1.22 15.67 -15.75
CA THR A 256 0.09 15.02 -15.52
C THR A 256 0.80 15.75 -14.38
N TYR A 257 1.90 15.18 -13.91
CA TYR A 257 2.79 15.82 -12.94
C TYR A 257 4.25 15.55 -13.29
N LYS A 258 5.15 16.35 -12.73
CA LYS A 258 6.59 16.32 -12.99
C LYS A 258 7.35 16.07 -11.70
N ASN A 259 8.62 15.70 -11.80
CA ASN A 259 9.50 15.60 -10.63
C ASN A 259 9.66 16.93 -9.86
N SER A 260 9.55 18.07 -10.56
CA SER A 260 9.57 19.40 -9.93
C SER A 260 8.37 19.67 -9.01
N ASP A 261 7.27 18.92 -9.16
CA ASP A 261 6.07 19.08 -8.34
C ASP A 261 6.18 18.33 -7.02
N MET A 262 7.14 17.39 -6.89
CA MET A 262 7.42 16.64 -5.67
C MET A 262 8.09 17.52 -4.62
N CYS A 263 7.82 17.27 -3.35
CA CYS A 263 8.32 18.03 -2.22
C CYS A 263 9.82 17.85 -1.99
N GLY A 264 10.34 16.64 -2.13
CA GLY A 264 11.73 16.34 -1.78
C GLY A 264 12.32 15.12 -2.44
N PRO A 265 13.60 14.80 -2.13
CA PRO A 265 14.22 13.57 -2.56
C PRO A 265 13.69 12.36 -1.75
N PRO A 266 13.68 11.15 -2.35
CA PRO A 266 14.13 10.83 -3.71
C PRO A 266 13.13 11.17 -4.83
N ALA A 267 11.85 11.47 -4.51
CA ALA A 267 10.79 11.66 -5.49
C ALA A 267 11.07 12.75 -6.53
N ASN A 268 11.73 13.85 -6.13
CA ASN A 268 12.08 14.95 -7.03
C ASN A 268 13.37 14.73 -7.82
N LEU A 269 14.07 13.62 -7.61
CA LEU A 269 15.30 13.31 -8.34
C LEU A 269 15.00 12.66 -9.67
N SER A 270 15.58 13.18 -10.75
CA SER A 270 15.39 12.63 -12.09
C SER A 270 15.89 11.19 -12.25
N ALA A 271 16.71 10.69 -11.31
CA ALA A 271 17.15 9.30 -11.28
C ALA A 271 16.03 8.32 -10.89
N HIS A 272 15.04 8.76 -10.12
CA HIS A 272 13.97 7.92 -9.58
C HIS A 272 12.60 8.26 -10.15
N PHE A 273 12.52 9.37 -10.88
CA PHE A 273 11.28 9.83 -11.49
C PHE A 273 11.07 9.17 -12.87
N ILE A 274 9.88 8.72 -13.11
CA ILE A 274 9.37 8.26 -14.41
C ILE A 274 8.18 9.15 -14.75
N GLU A 275 8.16 9.67 -15.97
CA GLU A 275 7.03 10.44 -16.46
C GLU A 275 5.75 9.60 -16.39
N PRO A 276 4.73 10.02 -15.62
CA PRO A 276 3.52 9.23 -15.43
C PRO A 276 2.69 9.11 -16.71
N GLY A 277 3.02 9.89 -17.76
CA GLY A 277 2.19 10.07 -18.93
C GLY A 277 1.01 11.00 -18.64
N TYR A 278 -0.09 10.79 -19.33
CA TYR A 278 -1.33 11.55 -19.19
C TYR A 278 -2.33 10.72 -18.39
N LEU A 279 -2.77 11.27 -17.28
CA LEU A 279 -3.75 10.71 -16.37
C LEU A 279 -5.13 11.24 -16.81
N HIS A 280 -5.95 10.35 -17.28
CA HIS A 280 -7.26 10.64 -17.84
C HIS A 280 -8.36 10.45 -16.80
N ASP A 281 -9.39 11.30 -16.84
CA ASP A 281 -10.54 11.27 -15.94
C ASP A 281 -11.81 11.60 -16.71
N VAL A 282 -12.74 10.65 -16.77
CA VAL A 282 -14.03 10.78 -17.45
C VAL A 282 -15.16 10.48 -16.49
N LEU A 283 -16.11 11.40 -16.38
CA LEU A 283 -17.32 11.24 -15.60
C LEU A 283 -18.45 10.67 -16.47
N LEU A 284 -18.96 9.51 -16.10
CA LEU A 284 -20.21 8.96 -16.63
C LEU A 284 -21.37 9.52 -15.80
N THR A 285 -22.46 9.90 -16.45
CA THR A 285 -23.65 10.49 -15.82
C THR A 285 -24.93 9.83 -16.33
N GLY A 286 -26.03 9.96 -15.57
CA GLY A 286 -27.32 9.42 -15.98
C GLY A 286 -27.41 7.89 -15.89
N LEU A 287 -26.54 7.27 -15.10
CA LEU A 287 -26.58 5.84 -14.83
C LEU A 287 -27.82 5.49 -14.00
N LYS A 288 -28.44 4.37 -14.30
CA LYS A 288 -29.47 3.79 -13.43
C LYS A 288 -28.77 3.13 -12.24
N PRO A 289 -29.19 3.38 -11.00
CA PRO A 289 -28.61 2.75 -9.82
C PRO A 289 -28.69 1.22 -9.88
N ASN A 290 -27.71 0.55 -9.24
CA ASN A 290 -27.61 -0.91 -9.13
C ASN A 290 -27.81 -1.64 -10.48
N THR A 291 -27.21 -1.11 -11.54
CA THR A 291 -27.38 -1.61 -12.90
C THR A 291 -26.02 -1.94 -13.51
N ARG A 292 -25.93 -3.08 -14.24
CA ARG A 292 -24.69 -3.52 -14.87
C ARG A 292 -24.48 -2.81 -16.21
N TYR A 293 -23.36 -2.10 -16.30
CA TYR A 293 -22.88 -1.41 -17.50
C TYR A 293 -21.64 -2.07 -18.05
N CYS A 294 -21.56 -2.17 -19.38
CA CYS A 294 -20.35 -2.50 -20.12
C CYS A 294 -19.74 -1.22 -20.68
N TYR A 295 -18.41 -1.15 -20.73
CA TYR A 295 -17.70 0.06 -21.15
C TYR A 295 -16.31 -0.23 -21.67
N ARG A 296 -15.75 0.71 -22.43
CA ARG A 296 -14.34 0.76 -22.80
C ARG A 296 -13.83 2.19 -22.72
N TYR A 297 -12.58 2.36 -22.40
CA TYR A 297 -11.94 3.68 -22.27
C TYR A 297 -10.75 3.83 -23.22
N GLY A 298 -10.52 5.03 -23.71
CA GLY A 298 -9.49 5.34 -24.70
C GLY A 298 -9.81 6.63 -25.47
N SER A 299 -9.61 6.63 -26.79
CA SER A 299 -10.02 7.76 -27.67
C SER A 299 -10.17 7.31 -29.12
N PRO A 300 -11.13 7.86 -29.87
CA PRO A 300 -11.22 7.66 -31.31
C PRO A 300 -9.90 8.04 -32.02
N GLY A 301 -9.40 7.14 -32.88
CA GLY A 301 -8.12 7.31 -33.58
C GLY A 301 -6.89 6.89 -32.81
N PHE A 302 -7.05 6.47 -31.56
CA PHE A 302 -6.05 5.87 -30.68
C PHE A 302 -6.53 4.50 -30.21
N LYS A 303 -5.86 3.93 -29.21
CA LYS A 303 -6.25 2.65 -28.63
C LYS A 303 -7.40 2.81 -27.62
N TYR A 304 -8.25 1.79 -27.60
CA TYR A 304 -9.20 1.55 -26.53
C TYR A 304 -8.78 0.36 -25.69
N SER A 305 -9.19 0.35 -24.42
CA SER A 305 -9.12 -0.85 -23.59
C SER A 305 -9.98 -1.97 -24.19
N SER A 306 -9.78 -3.20 -23.75
CA SER A 306 -10.80 -4.24 -23.87
C SER A 306 -12.09 -3.77 -23.19
N GLU A 307 -13.23 -4.34 -23.60
CA GLU A 307 -14.50 -4.09 -22.94
C GLU A 307 -14.46 -4.62 -21.50
N GLN A 308 -14.86 -3.77 -20.57
CA GLN A 308 -14.99 -4.04 -19.15
C GLN A 308 -16.45 -3.90 -18.71
N ASN A 309 -16.75 -4.24 -17.47
CA ASN A 309 -18.07 -4.02 -16.91
C ASN A 309 -18.00 -3.63 -15.42
N PHE A 310 -19.01 -2.91 -14.97
CA PHE A 310 -19.20 -2.59 -13.56
C PHE A 310 -20.70 -2.57 -13.21
N THR A 311 -21.02 -2.66 -11.93
CA THR A 311 -22.35 -2.34 -11.42
C THR A 311 -22.34 -0.92 -10.86
N SER A 312 -23.26 -0.07 -11.31
CA SER A 312 -23.42 1.30 -10.81
C SER A 312 -23.81 1.31 -9.33
N ALA A 313 -23.60 2.45 -8.65
CA ALA A 313 -23.84 2.57 -7.23
C ALA A 313 -25.30 2.22 -6.85
N ILE A 314 -25.48 1.71 -5.65
CA ILE A 314 -26.78 1.51 -5.05
C ILE A 314 -27.27 2.85 -4.50
N GLU A 315 -28.51 3.22 -4.85
CA GLU A 315 -29.13 4.46 -4.36
C GLU A 315 -29.15 4.49 -2.83
N PRO A 316 -28.66 5.57 -2.19
CA PRO A 316 -28.69 5.72 -0.76
C PRO A 316 -30.09 5.55 -0.16
N GLY A 317 -30.18 4.76 0.90
CA GLY A 317 -31.44 4.40 1.55
C GLY A 317 -32.14 3.16 0.99
N SER A 318 -31.65 2.63 -0.15
CA SER A 318 -32.19 1.38 -0.72
C SER A 318 -31.82 0.19 0.15
N ASP A 319 -32.82 -0.60 0.54
CA ASP A 319 -32.64 -1.82 1.35
C ASP A 319 -32.29 -3.02 0.45
N ILE A 320 -31.21 -2.85 -0.32
CA ILE A 320 -30.64 -3.88 -1.19
C ILE A 320 -29.39 -4.41 -0.49
N PRO A 321 -29.31 -5.71 -0.21
CA PRO A 321 -28.09 -6.30 0.34
C PRO A 321 -26.90 -6.15 -0.62
N PHE A 322 -25.73 -5.84 -0.09
CA PHE A 322 -24.50 -5.74 -0.88
C PHE A 322 -23.26 -6.10 -0.07
N LYS A 323 -22.15 -6.30 -0.79
CA LYS A 323 -20.85 -6.61 -0.19
C LYS A 323 -19.79 -5.66 -0.70
N PHE A 324 -18.83 -5.37 0.17
CA PHE A 324 -17.62 -4.63 -0.18
C PHE A 324 -16.41 -5.19 0.57
N VAL A 325 -15.22 -4.83 0.11
CA VAL A 325 -13.94 -5.26 0.70
C VAL A 325 -13.17 -4.05 1.20
N MET A 326 -12.53 -4.18 2.37
CA MET A 326 -11.65 -3.18 2.96
C MET A 326 -10.31 -3.80 3.34
N TYR A 327 -9.22 -3.11 3.07
CA TYR A 327 -7.86 -3.49 3.45
C TYR A 327 -6.91 -2.29 3.37
N GLY A 328 -5.75 -2.40 4.02
CA GLY A 328 -4.65 -1.43 3.93
C GLY A 328 -3.30 -2.11 3.72
N ASP A 329 -2.27 -1.31 3.42
CA ASP A 329 -0.87 -1.72 3.48
C ASP A 329 -0.53 -2.83 2.48
N MET A 330 -0.79 -2.56 1.19
CA MET A 330 -0.71 -3.60 0.17
C MET A 330 0.68 -3.75 -0.46
N ASP A 331 1.31 -2.63 -0.91
CA ASP A 331 2.54 -2.62 -1.72
C ASP A 331 2.37 -3.25 -3.11
N THR A 332 3.48 -3.34 -3.84
CA THR A 332 3.60 -3.81 -5.22
C THR A 332 3.61 -5.33 -5.34
N THR A 333 4.01 -5.84 -6.50
CA THR A 333 4.18 -7.27 -6.77
C THR A 333 5.42 -7.90 -6.12
N LEU A 334 6.21 -7.13 -5.38
CA LEU A 334 7.42 -7.64 -4.72
C LEU A 334 7.13 -8.45 -3.45
N PRO A 335 6.24 -8.01 -2.52
CA PRO A 335 5.85 -8.81 -1.39
C PRO A 335 4.89 -9.94 -1.76
N PRO A 336 5.00 -11.11 -1.12
CA PRO A 336 4.19 -12.28 -1.48
C PRO A 336 2.70 -12.12 -1.17
N GLY A 337 2.34 -11.25 -0.20
CA GLY A 337 0.95 -11.01 0.19
C GLY A 337 0.15 -10.30 -0.88
N SER A 338 0.71 -9.30 -1.53
CA SER A 338 0.04 -8.38 -2.46
C SER A 338 -0.59 -9.09 -3.65
N ILE A 339 0.16 -9.96 -4.33
CA ILE A 339 -0.32 -10.72 -5.49
C ILE A 339 -1.48 -11.63 -5.07
N THR A 340 -1.36 -12.28 -3.92
CA THR A 340 -2.41 -13.16 -3.42
C THR A 340 -3.66 -12.37 -3.06
N THR A 341 -3.53 -11.25 -2.36
CA THR A 341 -4.66 -10.37 -2.04
C THR A 341 -5.34 -9.87 -3.31
N ALA A 342 -4.58 -9.35 -4.29
CA ALA A 342 -5.13 -8.89 -5.56
C ALA A 342 -5.95 -9.97 -6.28
N ALA A 343 -5.41 -11.19 -6.37
CA ALA A 343 -6.09 -12.32 -6.99
C ALA A 343 -7.36 -12.74 -6.25
N LEU A 344 -7.36 -12.66 -4.91
CA LEU A 344 -8.52 -13.01 -4.10
C LEU A 344 -9.59 -11.92 -4.14
N VAL A 345 -9.21 -10.65 -4.07
CA VAL A 345 -10.14 -9.51 -4.20
C VAL A 345 -10.84 -9.54 -5.56
N LYS A 346 -10.11 -9.84 -6.65
CA LYS A 346 -10.74 -10.05 -7.96
C LYS A 346 -11.83 -11.14 -7.91
N LYS A 347 -11.56 -12.27 -7.25
CA LYS A 347 -12.55 -13.33 -7.08
C LYS A 347 -13.74 -12.92 -6.20
N GLU A 348 -13.54 -12.09 -5.19
CA GLU A 348 -14.65 -11.55 -4.40
C GLU A 348 -15.63 -10.76 -5.28
N ILE A 349 -15.14 -10.03 -6.28
CA ILE A 349 -16.00 -9.32 -7.24
C ILE A 349 -16.68 -10.32 -8.19
N GLU A 350 -15.91 -11.21 -8.81
CA GLU A 350 -16.40 -12.10 -9.88
C GLU A 350 -17.30 -13.22 -9.36
N GLU A 351 -17.02 -13.77 -8.17
CA GLU A 351 -17.67 -14.98 -7.64
C GLU A 351 -18.60 -14.70 -6.45
N ASN A 352 -18.30 -13.69 -5.62
CA ASN A 352 -18.98 -13.43 -4.35
C ASN A 352 -19.85 -12.18 -4.34
N GLY A 353 -19.90 -11.43 -5.45
CA GLY A 353 -20.78 -10.28 -5.63
C GLY A 353 -20.35 -9.05 -4.84
N VAL A 354 -19.05 -8.87 -4.62
CA VAL A 354 -18.50 -7.61 -4.10
C VAL A 354 -18.65 -6.51 -5.15
N THR A 355 -19.17 -5.35 -4.75
CA THR A 355 -19.53 -4.26 -5.65
C THR A 355 -18.70 -2.99 -5.41
N MET A 356 -17.85 -2.95 -4.39
CA MET A 356 -17.00 -1.80 -4.04
C MET A 356 -15.78 -2.24 -3.24
N LEU A 357 -14.70 -1.48 -3.37
CA LEU A 357 -13.42 -1.69 -2.68
C LEU A 357 -13.00 -0.41 -1.96
N ILE A 358 -12.43 -0.55 -0.77
CA ILE A 358 -11.85 0.57 -0.01
C ILE A 358 -10.44 0.17 0.44
N HIS A 359 -9.42 0.91 -0.04
CA HIS A 359 -8.03 0.73 0.36
C HIS A 359 -7.63 1.86 1.33
N ILE A 360 -7.27 1.49 2.55
CA ILE A 360 -7.19 2.38 3.72
C ILE A 360 -5.78 2.97 3.90
N GLY A 361 -5.17 3.45 2.81
CA GLY A 361 -3.82 4.04 2.83
C GLY A 361 -2.70 3.01 2.72
N ASP A 362 -1.47 3.51 2.59
CA ASP A 362 -0.26 2.78 2.27
C ASP A 362 -0.46 1.88 1.06
N LEU A 363 -0.67 2.55 -0.08
CA LEU A 363 -1.12 1.91 -1.33
C LEU A 363 0.02 1.12 -1.99
N SER A 364 1.03 1.85 -2.45
CA SER A 364 2.08 1.33 -3.34
C SER A 364 3.44 1.19 -2.69
N TYR A 365 3.66 1.82 -1.53
CA TYR A 365 4.98 1.98 -0.92
C TYR A 365 6.03 2.44 -1.94
N ALA A 366 5.64 3.35 -2.83
CA ALA A 366 6.55 3.89 -3.85
C ALA A 366 7.69 4.66 -3.21
N ILE A 367 7.41 5.44 -2.15
CA ILE A 367 8.41 6.17 -1.36
C ILE A 367 9.42 6.93 -2.24
N GLY A 368 8.90 7.60 -3.27
CA GLY A 368 9.68 8.37 -4.22
C GLY A 368 10.30 7.59 -5.36
N LEU A 369 10.04 6.29 -5.48
CA LEU A 369 10.48 5.44 -6.58
C LEU A 369 9.33 5.24 -7.56
N ALA A 370 9.22 6.09 -8.56
CA ALA A 370 8.06 6.17 -9.45
C ALA A 370 7.71 4.86 -10.17
N TYR A 371 8.67 3.95 -10.40
CA TYR A 371 8.40 2.64 -11.00
C TYR A 371 7.47 1.77 -10.16
N ARG A 372 7.47 1.93 -8.83
CA ARG A 372 6.56 1.19 -7.94
C ARG A 372 5.10 1.57 -8.15
N TRP A 373 4.79 2.82 -8.50
CA TRP A 373 3.44 3.21 -8.92
C TRP A 373 2.98 2.45 -10.16
N GLU A 374 3.86 2.28 -11.16
CA GLU A 374 3.54 1.52 -12.38
C GLU A 374 3.25 0.05 -12.06
N MET A 375 4.06 -0.55 -11.18
CA MET A 375 3.89 -1.93 -10.72
C MET A 375 2.56 -2.11 -9.97
N TRP A 376 2.29 -1.22 -9.01
CA TRP A 376 1.11 -1.32 -8.16
C TRP A 376 -0.19 -1.05 -8.95
N MET A 377 -0.22 0.00 -9.78
CA MET A 377 -1.37 0.28 -10.63
C MET A 377 -1.68 -0.89 -11.58
N SER A 378 -0.64 -1.54 -12.12
CA SER A 378 -0.81 -2.75 -12.94
C SER A 378 -1.32 -3.96 -12.13
N LEU A 379 -0.95 -4.05 -10.85
CA LEU A 379 -1.42 -5.11 -9.95
C LEU A 379 -2.92 -4.96 -9.65
N ILE A 380 -3.42 -3.74 -9.46
CA ILE A 380 -4.82 -3.50 -9.10
C ILE A 380 -5.75 -3.41 -10.32
N GLU A 381 -5.26 -3.03 -11.50
CA GLU A 381 -6.08 -2.83 -12.70
C GLU A 381 -7.03 -4.00 -13.01
N PRO A 382 -6.63 -5.29 -12.90
CA PRO A 382 -7.50 -6.43 -13.22
C PRO A 382 -8.81 -6.50 -12.42
N TYR A 383 -8.94 -5.72 -11.36
CA TYR A 383 -10.15 -5.69 -10.53
C TYR A 383 -10.67 -4.28 -10.24
N SER A 384 -9.83 -3.26 -10.27
CA SER A 384 -10.27 -1.87 -10.11
C SER A 384 -11.07 -1.33 -11.31
N VAL A 385 -11.04 -2.02 -12.45
CA VAL A 385 -11.92 -1.77 -13.61
C VAL A 385 -13.29 -2.45 -13.49
N LEU A 386 -13.48 -3.34 -12.51
CA LEU A 386 -14.73 -4.10 -12.33
C LEU A 386 -15.62 -3.55 -11.21
N ALA A 387 -15.02 -2.84 -10.26
CA ALA A 387 -15.71 -2.25 -9.12
C ALA A 387 -15.01 -0.94 -8.71
N PRO A 388 -15.75 0.09 -8.24
CA PRO A 388 -15.16 1.33 -7.76
C PRO A 388 -14.14 1.06 -6.64
N TYR A 389 -12.98 1.69 -6.79
CA TYR A 389 -11.81 1.57 -5.94
C TYR A 389 -11.59 2.88 -5.18
N MET A 390 -12.11 2.94 -3.96
CA MET A 390 -12.02 4.10 -3.09
C MET A 390 -10.73 4.00 -2.26
N ILE A 391 -10.05 5.13 -2.06
CA ILE A 391 -8.77 5.14 -1.34
C ILE A 391 -8.79 6.03 -0.11
N GLY A 392 -8.05 5.65 0.92
CA GLY A 392 -7.56 6.52 1.98
C GLY A 392 -6.09 6.83 1.78
N ILE A 393 -5.53 7.66 2.64
CA ILE A 393 -4.13 8.11 2.60
C ILE A 393 -3.41 7.59 3.82
N GLY A 394 -2.23 6.98 3.62
CA GLY A 394 -1.29 6.61 4.66
C GLY A 394 -0.03 7.47 4.69
N ASN A 395 0.88 7.16 5.60
CA ASN A 395 2.13 7.89 5.77
C ASN A 395 3.04 7.75 4.53
N HIS A 396 2.99 6.61 3.85
CA HIS A 396 3.79 6.39 2.64
C HIS A 396 3.29 7.15 1.41
N GLU A 397 2.11 7.73 1.42
CA GLU A 397 1.63 8.67 0.40
C GLU A 397 1.94 10.12 0.75
N GLN A 398 1.82 10.52 2.03
CA GLN A 398 1.73 11.94 2.40
C GLN A 398 2.92 12.49 3.15
N GLU A 399 3.54 11.75 4.08
CA GLU A 399 4.51 12.34 5.01
C GLU A 399 5.75 12.91 4.33
N HIS A 400 6.06 14.17 4.64
CA HIS A 400 7.21 14.92 4.13
C HIS A 400 7.67 15.97 5.15
N ILE A 401 8.94 16.33 5.10
CA ILE A 401 9.58 17.30 6.01
C ILE A 401 10.14 18.52 5.30
N VAL A 402 9.98 18.59 3.99
CA VAL A 402 10.46 19.68 3.13
C VAL A 402 9.49 19.91 1.98
N GLY A 403 9.50 21.10 1.37
CA GLY A 403 8.79 21.39 0.14
C GLY A 403 7.26 21.48 0.28
N GLY A 404 6.76 21.77 1.49
CA GLY A 404 5.31 21.79 1.77
C GLY A 404 4.50 22.81 0.96
N GLU A 405 5.16 23.77 0.31
CA GLU A 405 4.50 24.68 -0.64
C GLU A 405 4.01 23.97 -1.91
N LYS A 406 4.46 22.73 -2.14
CA LYS A 406 4.06 21.88 -3.27
C LYS A 406 3.02 20.83 -2.88
N ASP A 407 2.75 20.69 -1.58
CA ASP A 407 1.75 19.74 -1.08
C ASP A 407 0.36 20.10 -1.63
N PRO A 408 -0.26 19.24 -2.46
CA PRO A 408 -1.54 19.53 -3.08
C PRO A 408 -2.71 19.53 -2.09
N SER A 409 -2.52 19.05 -0.86
CA SER A 409 -3.52 19.15 0.21
C SER A 409 -3.65 20.56 0.79
N HIS A 410 -2.67 21.44 0.47
CA HIS A 410 -2.52 22.77 1.06
C HIS A 410 -2.37 22.75 2.58
N ALA A 411 -1.83 21.67 3.14
CA ALA A 411 -1.49 21.59 4.55
C ALA A 411 -0.43 22.67 4.90
N PRO A 412 -0.58 23.39 6.01
CA PRO A 412 0.36 24.46 6.37
C PRO A 412 1.76 23.92 6.71
N GLY A 413 2.80 24.64 6.31
CA GLY A 413 4.18 24.29 6.58
C GLY A 413 4.71 23.13 5.72
N ASN A 414 5.44 22.23 6.34
CA ASN A 414 5.97 21.02 5.70
C ASN A 414 5.16 19.77 6.09
N GLY A 415 3.84 19.87 6.14
CA GLY A 415 2.96 18.80 6.58
C GLY A 415 2.68 18.83 8.08
N PHE A 416 2.07 17.77 8.58
CA PHE A 416 1.65 17.63 9.98
C PHE A 416 2.77 16.99 10.81
N HIS A 417 3.45 17.77 11.65
CA HIS A 417 4.60 17.33 12.47
C HIS A 417 4.43 17.69 13.95
N PRO A 418 3.48 17.10 14.67
CA PRO A 418 3.35 17.32 16.10
C PRO A 418 4.54 16.73 16.87
N SER A 419 4.96 17.40 17.95
CA SER A 419 6.12 16.98 18.75
C SER A 419 5.94 15.64 19.49
N TRP A 420 4.73 15.12 19.53
CA TRP A 420 4.36 13.86 20.16
C TRP A 420 4.27 12.68 19.17
N GLY A 421 4.47 12.91 17.88
CA GLY A 421 4.30 11.87 16.86
C GLY A 421 5.58 11.58 16.08
N ASN A 422 5.54 10.50 15.31
CA ASN A 422 6.62 10.05 14.42
C ASN A 422 6.39 10.45 12.96
N TYR A 423 5.66 11.51 12.72
CA TYR A 423 5.41 12.03 11.38
C TYR A 423 6.71 12.53 10.75
N GLY A 424 7.17 11.82 9.74
CA GLY A 424 8.50 11.96 9.19
C GLY A 424 8.54 12.24 7.69
N HIS A 425 9.22 11.39 6.96
CA HIS A 425 9.47 11.53 5.52
C HIS A 425 9.15 10.23 4.78
N ASP A 426 8.14 9.51 5.24
CA ASP A 426 7.85 8.16 4.80
C ASP A 426 7.34 8.08 3.36
N SER A 427 6.78 9.18 2.82
CA SER A 427 6.45 9.27 1.40
C SER A 427 7.67 9.38 0.46
N GLY A 428 8.90 9.49 1.02
CA GLY A 428 10.09 9.72 0.20
C GLY A 428 10.04 11.02 -0.61
N GLY A 429 9.32 12.04 -0.09
CA GLY A 429 9.17 13.35 -0.70
C GLY A 429 8.08 13.45 -1.77
N GLU A 430 7.21 12.46 -1.90
CA GLU A 430 6.05 12.50 -2.82
C GLU A 430 4.99 13.49 -2.36
N CYS A 431 4.81 13.67 -1.04
CA CYS A 431 3.84 14.57 -0.41
C CYS A 431 2.45 14.54 -1.07
N GLY A 432 1.97 13.34 -1.38
CA GLY A 432 0.66 13.13 -1.97
C GLY A 432 0.51 13.48 -3.44
N VAL A 433 1.53 14.02 -4.13
CA VAL A 433 1.44 14.42 -5.54
C VAL A 433 1.00 13.28 -6.46
N PRO A 434 1.59 12.07 -6.39
CA PRO A 434 1.13 10.96 -7.23
C PRO A 434 -0.32 10.57 -6.97
N VAL A 435 -0.71 10.42 -5.72
CA VAL A 435 -2.07 9.98 -5.35
C VAL A 435 -3.11 11.03 -5.72
N TYR A 436 -2.84 12.32 -5.48
CA TYR A 436 -3.72 13.42 -5.88
C TYR A 436 -3.98 13.45 -7.38
N ASN A 437 -2.97 13.16 -8.18
CA ASN A 437 -3.10 13.18 -9.63
C ASN A 437 -3.69 11.89 -10.20
N ARG A 438 -3.50 10.73 -9.56
CA ARG A 438 -3.97 9.43 -10.04
C ARG A 438 -5.40 9.12 -9.62
N PHE A 439 -5.88 9.68 -8.51
CA PHE A 439 -7.18 9.36 -7.95
C PHE A 439 -8.06 10.61 -7.77
N HIS A 440 -9.30 10.48 -8.16
CA HIS A 440 -10.30 11.52 -8.01
C HIS A 440 -11.48 10.96 -7.20
N MET A 441 -11.52 11.30 -5.90
CA MET A 441 -12.54 10.86 -4.94
C MET A 441 -13.71 11.86 -4.85
N PRO A 442 -14.78 11.60 -4.09
CA PRO A 442 -15.89 12.54 -3.88
C PRO A 442 -15.43 13.92 -3.39
N GLU A 443 -15.98 15.00 -3.99
CA GLU A 443 -15.53 16.39 -3.80
C GLU A 443 -16.21 17.11 -2.62
N ASN A 444 -16.63 16.42 -1.58
CA ASN A 444 -17.37 16.99 -0.45
C ASN A 444 -16.53 17.23 0.82
N GLY A 445 -15.21 17.06 0.73
CA GLY A 445 -14.27 17.29 1.80
C GLY A 445 -13.01 17.98 1.27
N ASN A 446 -11.87 17.32 1.43
CA ASN A 446 -10.60 17.68 0.83
C ASN A 446 -10.01 16.43 0.15
N GLN A 447 -10.57 16.07 -1.00
CA GLN A 447 -10.21 14.85 -1.72
C GLN A 447 -8.78 14.92 -2.31
N PRO A 448 -8.03 13.81 -2.35
CA PRO A 448 -8.39 12.49 -1.86
C PRO A 448 -8.09 12.27 -0.36
N TRP A 449 -7.77 13.34 0.40
CA TRP A 449 -7.27 13.27 1.78
C TRP A 449 -8.35 12.87 2.77
N TRP A 450 -9.48 13.59 2.78
CA TRP A 450 -10.68 13.23 3.54
C TRP A 450 -11.95 13.60 2.78
N TYR A 451 -12.92 12.72 2.81
CA TYR A 451 -14.19 12.85 2.09
C TYR A 451 -15.22 11.87 2.64
N SER A 452 -16.46 11.97 2.19
CA SER A 452 -17.52 11.03 2.52
C SER A 452 -18.36 10.69 1.29
N PHE A 453 -19.11 9.60 1.38
CA PHE A 453 -20.09 9.20 0.37
C PHE A 453 -21.09 8.23 0.96
N GLU A 454 -22.26 8.15 0.34
CA GLU A 454 -23.29 7.18 0.68
C GLU A 454 -23.36 6.08 -0.38
N TYR A 455 -23.59 4.85 0.05
CA TYR A 455 -23.78 3.70 -0.83
C TYR A 455 -24.80 2.74 -0.19
N GLY A 456 -25.98 2.59 -0.80
CA GLY A 456 -27.07 1.81 -0.24
C GLY A 456 -27.45 2.26 1.19
N LEU A 457 -27.27 1.38 2.17
CA LEU A 457 -27.59 1.61 3.57
C LEU A 457 -26.42 2.15 4.41
N VAL A 458 -25.28 2.49 3.79
CA VAL A 458 -24.08 2.91 4.51
C VAL A 458 -23.70 4.34 4.17
N HIS A 459 -23.38 5.13 5.20
CA HIS A 459 -22.61 6.35 5.10
C HIS A 459 -21.15 6.05 5.41
N PHE A 460 -20.26 6.33 4.47
CA PHE A 460 -18.81 6.16 4.58
C PHE A 460 -18.14 7.51 4.81
N THR A 461 -17.22 7.56 5.78
CA THR A 461 -16.36 8.71 6.03
C THR A 461 -14.91 8.25 5.98
N VAL A 462 -14.13 8.79 5.08
CA VAL A 462 -12.68 8.53 4.95
C VAL A 462 -11.94 9.72 5.53
N LEU A 463 -11.00 9.47 6.44
CA LEU A 463 -10.18 10.48 7.11
C LEU A 463 -8.70 10.26 6.80
N SER A 464 -7.91 11.32 6.89
CA SER A 464 -6.46 11.23 6.85
C SER A 464 -5.87 11.45 8.24
N THR A 465 -5.18 10.45 8.75
CA THR A 465 -4.37 10.58 9.98
C THR A 465 -3.03 11.27 9.75
N GLU A 466 -2.67 11.51 8.48
CA GLU A 466 -1.43 12.18 8.06
C GLU A 466 -1.59 13.70 7.91
N HIS A 467 -2.79 14.20 8.15
CA HIS A 467 -3.13 15.61 8.26
C HIS A 467 -3.59 15.95 9.67
N ASN A 468 -3.60 17.25 9.99
CA ASN A 468 -4.04 17.68 11.30
C ASN A 468 -5.51 17.30 11.56
N PHE A 469 -5.70 16.37 12.48
CA PHE A 469 -6.99 15.89 12.97
C PHE A 469 -7.35 16.42 14.36
N THR A 470 -6.48 17.25 14.98
CA THR A 470 -6.72 17.75 16.34
C THR A 470 -7.89 18.72 16.39
N GLN A 471 -8.44 18.92 17.58
CA GLN A 471 -9.59 19.79 17.78
C GLN A 471 -9.39 21.18 17.18
N GLY A 472 -10.34 21.64 16.38
CA GLY A 472 -10.31 22.94 15.70
C GLY A 472 -9.58 22.96 14.36
N SER A 473 -8.94 21.86 13.95
CA SER A 473 -8.39 21.74 12.59
C SER A 473 -9.49 21.74 11.53
N PRO A 474 -9.16 22.04 10.27
CA PRO A 474 -10.12 21.97 9.16
C PRO A 474 -10.80 20.60 9.05
N GLN A 475 -10.02 19.50 9.10
CA GLN A 475 -10.54 18.14 9.02
C GLN A 475 -11.45 17.79 10.20
N HIS A 476 -11.04 18.14 11.43
CA HIS A 476 -11.86 17.89 12.62
C HIS A 476 -13.18 18.66 12.59
N THR A 477 -13.16 19.91 12.12
CA THR A 477 -14.35 20.74 11.97
C THR A 477 -15.27 20.17 10.88
N TRP A 478 -14.72 19.79 9.74
CA TRP A 478 -15.45 19.13 8.68
C TRP A 478 -16.10 17.82 9.17
N LEU A 479 -15.34 16.97 9.86
CA LEU A 479 -15.83 15.69 10.38
C LEU A 479 -17.06 15.86 11.29
N ARG A 480 -17.01 16.83 12.22
CA ARG A 480 -18.17 17.08 13.09
C ARG A 480 -19.40 17.53 12.32
N ASN A 481 -19.21 18.41 11.34
CA ASN A 481 -20.31 18.87 10.50
C ASN A 481 -20.87 17.73 9.66
N GLU A 482 -20.00 16.92 9.08
CA GLU A 482 -20.37 15.77 8.26
C GLU A 482 -21.18 14.76 9.06
N LEU A 483 -20.64 14.25 10.17
CA LEU A 483 -21.33 13.25 10.99
C LEU A 483 -22.65 13.77 11.60
N SER A 484 -22.74 15.09 11.89
CA SER A 484 -23.97 15.69 12.37
C SER A 484 -25.07 15.77 11.30
N SER A 485 -24.71 15.71 10.02
CA SER A 485 -25.63 15.80 8.89
C SER A 485 -26.17 14.44 8.43
N VAL A 486 -25.61 13.34 8.92
CA VAL A 486 -25.99 11.97 8.49
C VAL A 486 -27.43 11.65 8.88
N ASP A 487 -28.26 11.34 7.88
CA ASP A 487 -29.62 10.82 8.10
C ASP A 487 -29.60 9.30 8.34
N ARG A 488 -29.54 8.92 9.63
CA ARG A 488 -29.53 7.51 10.06
C ARG A 488 -30.81 6.73 9.70
N SER A 489 -31.89 7.42 9.32
CA SER A 489 -33.10 6.76 8.80
C SER A 489 -32.90 6.28 7.36
N ARG A 490 -32.05 6.97 6.61
CA ARG A 490 -31.68 6.67 5.22
C ARG A 490 -30.47 5.75 5.17
N THR A 491 -29.37 6.09 5.83
CA THR A 491 -28.15 5.31 5.93
C THR A 491 -27.88 4.91 7.38
N PRO A 492 -28.54 3.85 7.86
CA PRO A 492 -28.45 3.42 9.26
C PRO A 492 -27.02 3.01 9.68
N TRP A 493 -26.18 2.57 8.75
CA TRP A 493 -24.81 2.18 9.04
C TRP A 493 -23.84 3.33 8.81
N LEU A 494 -23.00 3.63 9.81
CA LEU A 494 -21.96 4.66 9.74
C LEU A 494 -20.61 4.01 9.91
N ILE A 495 -19.80 4.03 8.85
CA ILE A 495 -18.46 3.43 8.80
C ILE A 495 -17.44 4.54 8.58
N VAL A 496 -16.43 4.60 9.45
CA VAL A 496 -15.29 5.51 9.31
C VAL A 496 -14.05 4.70 8.97
N SER A 497 -13.23 5.19 8.07
CA SER A 497 -11.90 4.65 7.83
C SER A 497 -10.83 5.73 7.93
N CYS A 498 -9.67 5.36 8.48
CA CYS A 498 -8.46 6.17 8.50
C CYS A 498 -7.24 5.24 8.57
N HIS A 499 -6.05 5.76 8.28
CA HIS A 499 -4.90 4.87 8.18
C HIS A 499 -4.37 4.44 9.54
N ARG A 500 -3.94 5.38 10.42
CA ARG A 500 -3.35 5.02 11.72
C ARG A 500 -4.40 4.62 12.75
N ALA A 501 -4.07 3.56 13.51
CA ALA A 501 -4.98 2.97 14.49
C ALA A 501 -5.00 3.77 15.81
N MET A 502 -6.18 3.94 16.40
CA MET A 502 -6.30 4.42 17.78
C MET A 502 -6.33 3.28 18.81
N TYR A 503 -6.46 2.04 18.36
CA TYR A 503 -6.42 0.83 19.15
C TYR A 503 -5.55 -0.21 18.44
N SER A 504 -4.44 -0.60 19.06
CA SER A 504 -3.58 -1.71 18.65
C SER A 504 -2.99 -2.40 19.87
N SER A 505 -2.97 -3.71 19.86
CA SER A 505 -2.30 -4.54 20.89
C SER A 505 -0.81 -4.63 20.66
N GLU A 506 -0.32 -4.33 19.47
CA GLU A 506 1.11 -4.30 19.16
C GLU A 506 1.81 -3.12 19.82
N GLN A 507 3.06 -3.34 20.23
CA GLN A 507 3.81 -2.38 21.02
C GLN A 507 4.91 -1.70 20.20
N TYR A 508 4.50 -0.73 19.40
CA TYR A 508 5.37 0.27 18.78
C TYR A 508 5.24 1.58 19.55
N PHE A 509 6.20 1.88 20.41
CA PHE A 509 6.08 2.95 21.41
C PHE A 509 5.60 4.29 20.84
N VAL A 510 6.17 4.74 19.71
CA VAL A 510 5.83 6.05 19.14
C VAL A 510 4.45 5.99 18.43
N ASP A 511 4.16 4.92 17.72
CA ASP A 511 2.86 4.75 17.04
C ASP A 511 1.71 4.59 18.05
N ASN A 512 1.95 3.92 19.17
CA ASN A 512 0.98 3.85 20.25
C ASN A 512 0.69 5.24 20.85
N GLN A 513 1.71 6.13 20.96
CA GLN A 513 1.47 7.53 21.37
C GLN A 513 0.63 8.29 20.35
N VAL A 514 0.90 8.11 19.04
CA VAL A 514 0.05 8.68 17.97
C VAL A 514 -1.38 8.18 18.12
N GLY A 515 -1.56 6.87 18.32
CA GLY A 515 -2.87 6.26 18.56
C GLY A 515 -3.62 6.86 19.74
N GLU A 516 -2.93 7.19 20.85
CA GLU A 516 -3.53 7.91 21.97
C GLU A 516 -4.02 9.31 21.59
N HIS A 517 -3.25 10.05 20.80
CA HIS A 517 -3.66 11.39 20.35
C HIS A 517 -4.84 11.34 19.38
N ILE A 518 -4.87 10.35 18.46
CA ILE A 518 -6.02 10.10 17.57
C ILE A 518 -7.25 9.76 18.42
N ARG A 519 -7.12 8.87 19.40
CA ARG A 519 -8.20 8.47 20.30
C ARG A 519 -8.75 9.68 21.07
N HIS A 520 -7.89 10.50 21.65
CA HIS A 520 -8.33 11.71 22.36
C HIS A 520 -9.07 12.71 21.46
N ALA A 521 -8.67 12.85 20.20
CA ALA A 521 -9.27 13.82 19.28
C ALA A 521 -10.58 13.30 18.65
N LEU A 522 -10.62 12.03 18.24
CA LEU A 522 -11.67 11.51 17.37
C LEU A 522 -12.66 10.56 18.08
N GLU A 523 -12.22 9.78 19.06
CA GLU A 523 -13.09 8.82 19.75
C GLU A 523 -14.33 9.48 20.39
N PRO A 524 -14.24 10.67 21.07
CA PRO A 524 -15.43 11.33 21.58
C PRO A 524 -16.46 11.68 20.49
N ILE A 525 -15.98 12.01 19.27
CA ILE A 525 -16.85 12.31 18.14
C ILE A 525 -17.52 11.03 17.64
N PHE A 526 -16.76 9.95 17.50
CA PHE A 526 -17.30 8.66 17.05
C PHE A 526 -18.35 8.12 18.02
N HIS A 527 -18.13 8.27 19.31
CA HIS A 527 -19.11 7.91 20.34
C HIS A 527 -20.35 8.81 20.30
N GLU A 528 -20.19 10.14 20.19
CA GLU A 528 -21.27 11.13 20.10
C GLU A 528 -22.23 10.82 18.94
N TYR A 529 -21.67 10.52 17.76
CA TYR A 529 -22.44 10.24 16.53
C TYR A 529 -22.73 8.75 16.32
N ARG A 530 -22.36 7.89 17.29
CA ARG A 530 -22.61 6.43 17.25
C ARG A 530 -22.07 5.79 15.99
N VAL A 531 -20.78 5.99 15.71
CA VAL A 531 -20.06 5.28 14.62
C VAL A 531 -20.11 3.78 14.91
N ASP A 532 -20.59 3.00 13.95
CA ASP A 532 -20.75 1.55 14.12
C ASP A 532 -19.44 0.80 13.99
N LEU A 533 -18.62 1.20 13.01
CA LEU A 533 -17.38 0.53 12.65
C LEU A 533 -16.30 1.56 12.28
N VAL A 534 -15.11 1.42 12.85
CA VAL A 534 -13.90 2.12 12.41
C VAL A 534 -12.93 1.09 11.85
N VAL A 535 -12.45 1.30 10.62
CA VAL A 535 -11.51 0.39 9.94
C VAL A 535 -10.20 1.12 9.64
N VAL A 536 -9.08 0.51 10.06
CA VAL A 536 -7.74 1.12 10.02
C VAL A 536 -6.70 0.16 9.43
N GLY A 537 -5.54 0.71 9.02
CA GLY A 537 -4.35 -0.01 8.57
C GLY A 537 -3.14 0.30 9.44
N HIS A 538 -1.98 0.58 8.80
CA HIS A 538 -0.71 1.01 9.36
C HIS A 538 0.06 -0.07 10.12
N TYR A 539 -0.57 -0.83 11.02
CA TYR A 539 0.01 -2.02 11.60
C TYR A 539 -0.29 -3.20 10.67
N HIS A 540 0.75 -3.93 10.28
CA HIS A 540 0.63 -4.99 9.26
C HIS A 540 0.16 -6.30 9.87
N THR A 541 -1.05 -6.26 10.41
CA THR A 541 -1.68 -7.34 11.15
C THR A 541 -3.20 -7.26 11.00
N TYR A 542 -3.91 -8.20 11.61
CA TYR A 542 -5.35 -8.13 11.82
C TYR A 542 -5.69 -8.08 13.30
N GLU A 543 -6.50 -7.11 13.71
CA GLU A 543 -7.04 -7.06 15.06
C GLU A 543 -8.48 -6.50 15.07
N ARG A 544 -9.34 -7.07 15.93
CA ARG A 544 -10.69 -6.58 16.15
C ARG A 544 -10.96 -6.36 17.63
N THR A 545 -11.58 -5.23 17.96
CA THR A 545 -11.98 -4.89 19.32
C THR A 545 -13.42 -5.39 19.65
N CYS A 546 -13.81 -5.33 20.92
CA CYS A 546 -15.21 -5.25 21.29
C CYS A 546 -15.81 -3.90 20.86
N LYS A 547 -17.09 -3.65 21.11
CA LYS A 547 -17.60 -2.30 21.17
C LYS A 547 -16.85 -1.57 22.28
N VAL A 548 -16.00 -0.60 21.94
CA VAL A 548 -15.06 0.02 22.87
C VAL A 548 -15.26 1.53 22.94
N TYR A 549 -15.12 2.07 24.13
CA TYR A 549 -15.00 3.50 24.42
C TYR A 549 -14.11 3.69 25.64
N ARG A 550 -13.09 4.57 25.52
CA ARG A 550 -12.10 4.85 26.57
C ARG A 550 -11.47 3.55 27.12
N GLU A 551 -11.03 2.68 26.22
CA GLU A 551 -10.39 1.39 26.52
C GLU A 551 -11.25 0.38 27.30
N GLN A 552 -12.56 0.65 27.43
CA GLN A 552 -13.51 -0.26 28.08
C GLN A 552 -14.50 -0.81 27.05
N CYS A 553 -14.81 -2.10 27.16
CA CYS A 553 -15.92 -2.67 26.41
C CYS A 553 -17.25 -2.15 26.96
N VAL A 554 -18.03 -1.46 26.14
CA VAL A 554 -19.33 -0.87 26.49
C VAL A 554 -20.36 -1.15 25.38
N GLU A 555 -21.65 -1.20 25.73
CA GLU A 555 -22.71 -1.55 24.77
C GLU A 555 -22.88 -0.51 23.64
N ASP A 556 -22.65 0.76 23.94
CA ASP A 556 -22.75 1.90 23.04
C ASP A 556 -21.39 2.32 22.43
N GLY A 557 -20.38 1.49 22.56
CA GLY A 557 -19.05 1.71 21.97
C GLY A 557 -19.00 1.39 20.48
N THR A 558 -17.90 1.79 19.85
CA THR A 558 -17.59 1.52 18.45
C THR A 558 -16.73 0.24 18.33
N ILE A 559 -16.94 -0.57 17.29
CA ILE A 559 -16.02 -1.65 16.94
C ILE A 559 -14.89 -1.06 16.10
N HIS A 560 -13.65 -1.31 16.50
CA HIS A 560 -12.47 -0.98 15.70
C HIS A 560 -11.90 -2.26 15.07
N VAL A 561 -11.58 -2.17 13.80
CA VAL A 561 -10.93 -3.25 13.06
C VAL A 561 -9.67 -2.70 12.39
N LEU A 562 -8.56 -3.31 12.71
CA LEU A 562 -7.28 -3.10 12.07
C LEU A 562 -7.08 -4.22 11.03
N VAL A 563 -6.84 -3.85 9.78
CA VAL A 563 -6.70 -4.76 8.63
C VAL A 563 -5.61 -4.29 7.67
N GLY A 564 -4.39 -4.10 8.23
CA GLY A 564 -3.19 -3.65 7.51
C GLY A 564 -2.36 -4.78 6.89
N GLY A 565 -2.88 -6.00 6.84
CA GLY A 565 -2.18 -7.16 6.30
C GLY A 565 -2.48 -7.47 4.83
N ALA A 566 -2.67 -6.46 3.95
CA ALA A 566 -3.03 -6.74 2.56
C ALA A 566 -1.86 -7.21 1.68
N GLY A 567 -0.61 -6.99 2.10
CA GLY A 567 0.46 -7.47 1.24
C GLY A 567 1.88 -7.16 1.64
N PHE A 568 2.13 -6.02 2.24
CA PHE A 568 3.46 -5.65 2.71
C PHE A 568 4.00 -6.63 3.76
N ILE A 569 5.08 -6.34 4.44
CA ILE A 569 5.68 -7.24 5.45
C ILE A 569 4.77 -7.29 6.68
N LEU A 570 4.49 -8.49 7.20
CA LEU A 570 3.80 -8.61 8.48
C LEU A 570 4.65 -8.10 9.64
N ASP A 571 4.01 -7.51 10.63
CA ASP A 571 4.65 -6.96 11.81
C ASP A 571 5.29 -8.04 12.71
N SER A 572 6.19 -7.61 13.58
CA SER A 572 6.88 -8.50 14.51
C SER A 572 6.98 -7.93 15.93
N ALA A 573 6.21 -6.87 16.24
CA ALA A 573 6.22 -6.27 17.56
C ALA A 573 5.60 -7.17 18.62
N PRO A 574 5.98 -7.03 19.89
CA PRO A 574 5.31 -7.70 21.00
C PRO A 574 3.83 -7.29 21.08
N VAL A 575 2.96 -8.24 21.39
CA VAL A 575 1.52 -8.03 21.50
C VAL A 575 1.11 -8.11 22.97
N LEU A 576 0.37 -7.12 23.48
CA LEU A 576 -0.18 -7.13 24.83
C LEU A 576 -1.63 -7.59 24.86
N PRO A 577 -2.04 -8.40 25.86
CA PRO A 577 -3.40 -8.95 25.94
C PRO A 577 -4.38 -7.94 26.55
N PHE A 578 -4.80 -6.93 25.80
CA PHE A 578 -5.80 -5.99 26.24
C PHE A 578 -7.21 -6.61 26.28
N ARG A 579 -8.03 -6.22 27.27
CA ARG A 579 -9.40 -6.76 27.43
C ARG A 579 -10.35 -6.36 26.29
N TRP A 580 -10.08 -5.23 25.65
CA TRP A 580 -10.85 -4.74 24.51
C TRP A 580 -10.51 -5.47 23.21
N SER A 581 -9.32 -6.07 23.07
CA SER A 581 -8.95 -6.92 21.93
C SER A 581 -9.73 -8.25 21.98
N LYS A 582 -10.44 -8.57 20.92
CA LYS A 582 -11.27 -9.79 20.82
C LYS A 582 -10.70 -10.81 19.87
N HIS A 583 -9.99 -10.37 18.86
CA HIS A 583 -9.27 -11.22 17.93
C HIS A 583 -7.99 -10.51 17.48
N PHE A 584 -6.90 -11.24 17.42
CA PHE A 584 -5.62 -10.79 16.87
C PHE A 584 -5.04 -11.94 16.05
N GLU A 585 -4.59 -11.62 14.82
CA GLU A 585 -4.00 -12.62 13.92
C GLU A 585 -2.90 -11.96 13.07
N LEU A 586 -1.69 -12.52 13.10
CA LEU A 586 -0.55 -12.09 12.29
C LEU A 586 -0.57 -12.86 10.96
N GLU A 587 -1.42 -12.42 10.03
CA GLU A 587 -1.67 -13.08 8.75
C GLU A 587 -2.01 -12.07 7.66
N PHE A 588 -1.64 -12.40 6.42
CA PHE A 588 -2.14 -11.66 5.28
C PHE A 588 -3.63 -11.94 5.03
N GLY A 589 -4.36 -10.89 4.70
CA GLY A 589 -5.80 -11.02 4.44
C GLY A 589 -6.48 -9.67 4.19
N TYR A 590 -7.79 -9.71 4.13
CA TYR A 590 -8.64 -8.55 3.90
C TYR A 590 -9.97 -8.68 4.65
N GLY A 591 -10.60 -7.56 4.91
CA GLY A 591 -11.94 -7.49 5.47
C GLY A 591 -13.00 -7.58 4.37
N ARG A 592 -13.99 -8.47 4.55
CA ARG A 592 -15.19 -8.54 3.72
C ARG A 592 -16.39 -8.13 4.56
N VAL A 593 -17.16 -7.18 4.04
CA VAL A 593 -18.35 -6.67 4.72
C VAL A 593 -19.59 -7.03 3.93
N THR A 594 -20.59 -7.57 4.60
CA THR A 594 -21.93 -7.82 4.06
C THR A 594 -22.95 -6.95 4.78
N VAL A 595 -23.52 -5.99 4.06
CA VAL A 595 -24.67 -5.23 4.53
C VAL A 595 -25.93 -6.03 4.19
N ALA A 596 -26.47 -6.73 5.17
CA ALA A 596 -27.61 -7.63 4.95
C ALA A 596 -28.93 -6.87 4.84
N ASN A 597 -29.11 -5.84 5.69
CA ASN A 597 -30.28 -4.97 5.71
C ASN A 597 -30.06 -3.78 6.67
N LYS A 598 -31.11 -3.03 6.97
CA LYS A 598 -31.07 -1.86 7.87
C LYS A 598 -30.64 -2.16 9.30
N THR A 599 -30.72 -3.41 9.75
CA THR A 599 -30.49 -3.78 11.16
C THR A 599 -29.40 -4.84 11.35
N ALA A 600 -28.78 -5.35 10.26
CA ALA A 600 -27.77 -6.39 10.33
C ALA A 600 -26.63 -6.15 9.32
N LEU A 601 -25.39 -6.08 9.82
CA LEU A 601 -24.15 -5.98 9.06
C LEU A 601 -23.17 -7.04 9.58
N LEU A 602 -22.51 -7.75 8.67
CA LEU A 602 -21.50 -8.75 9.00
C LEU A 602 -20.12 -8.25 8.55
N TRP A 603 -19.16 -8.24 9.46
CA TRP A 603 -17.73 -8.15 9.18
C TRP A 603 -17.11 -9.53 9.20
N GLU A 604 -16.22 -9.83 8.25
CA GLU A 604 -15.43 -11.06 8.16
C GLU A 604 -13.98 -10.75 7.82
N PHE A 605 -13.01 -11.38 8.48
CA PHE A 605 -11.62 -11.39 8.04
C PHE A 605 -11.35 -12.64 7.21
N VAL A 606 -10.93 -12.45 5.96
CA VAL A 606 -10.61 -13.52 5.00
C VAL A 606 -9.11 -13.63 4.86
N ARG A 607 -8.56 -14.73 5.33
CA ARG A 607 -7.13 -15.00 5.34
C ARG A 607 -6.65 -15.47 3.95
N ASN A 608 -5.53 -14.92 3.47
CA ASN A 608 -5.01 -15.18 2.12
C ASN A 608 -4.62 -16.64 1.87
N ARG A 609 -3.90 -17.27 2.79
CA ARG A 609 -3.26 -18.59 2.56
C ARG A 609 -4.23 -19.73 2.27
N ASP A 610 -5.45 -19.67 2.77
CA ASP A 610 -6.44 -20.75 2.66
C ASP A 610 -7.87 -20.27 2.39
N ARG A 611 -8.08 -18.95 2.24
CA ARG A 611 -9.37 -18.29 1.98
C ARG A 611 -10.41 -18.52 3.08
N LYS A 612 -9.98 -18.87 4.28
CA LYS A 612 -10.90 -19.06 5.40
C LYS A 612 -11.25 -17.75 6.06
N VAL A 613 -12.50 -17.64 6.46
CA VAL A 613 -12.93 -16.65 7.43
C VAL A 613 -12.42 -17.13 8.80
N THR A 614 -11.50 -16.39 9.40
CA THR A 614 -10.88 -16.74 10.68
C THR A 614 -11.44 -15.91 11.83
N ASP A 615 -12.02 -14.75 11.52
CA ASP A 615 -12.77 -13.93 12.46
C ASP A 615 -14.02 -13.36 11.79
N SER A 616 -15.08 -13.22 12.58
CA SER A 616 -16.32 -12.57 12.13
C SER A 616 -17.09 -11.96 13.27
N VAL A 617 -17.84 -10.90 12.96
CA VAL A 617 -18.75 -10.27 13.92
C VAL A 617 -19.99 -9.72 13.21
N TRP A 618 -21.15 -10.01 13.77
CA TRP A 618 -22.39 -9.36 13.40
C TRP A 618 -22.60 -8.09 14.23
N LEU A 619 -22.90 -7.00 13.54
CA LEU A 619 -23.37 -5.76 14.14
C LEU A 619 -24.90 -5.71 13.96
N TYR A 620 -25.58 -5.26 15.00
CA TYR A 620 -27.04 -5.14 15.01
C TYR A 620 -27.47 -3.76 15.53
N HIS A 621 -28.53 -3.20 14.93
CA HIS A 621 -29.30 -2.05 15.38
C HIS A 621 -30.61 -2.46 16.01
#